data_2ff08124677200c1e7d14fe56ab417bf
#
_entry.id   2ff08124677200c1e7d14fe56ab417bf
#
_cell.length_a   1.000
_cell.length_b   1.000
_cell.length_c   1.000
_cell.angle_alpha   90.00
_cell.angle_beta   90.00
_cell.angle_gamma   90.00
#
_symmetry.space_group_name_H-M   'P 1'
#
loop_
_entity.id
_entity.type
_entity.pdbx_description
1 polymer ?
#
loop_
_entity_poly.entity_id
_entity_poly.type
_entity_poly.pdbx_seq_one_letter_code
_entity_poly.pdbx_strand_id
1 'polypeptide(L)'
;VGNMVYTSGQIAIVPATGNLAEGGIEAQAKQVCENLKAVLAEAGSDLAKVVKTTCFLKDINDFAAFNAVYGEYFTTKPARSCVGGLSLPKGALVEVEVIAEV
;
A
#
# COMPACT_ATOMS: atom_id res chain seq x y z
N VAL A 1 9.83 7.37 14.63
CA VAL A 1 10.23 8.61 15.30
C VAL A 1 9.21 8.94 16.37
N GLY A 2 9.64 9.04 17.62
CA GLY A 2 8.71 9.17 18.73
C GLY A 2 7.80 7.95 18.80
N ASN A 3 6.49 8.17 18.77
CA ASN A 3 5.49 7.10 18.75
C ASN A 3 4.91 6.88 17.34
N MET A 4 5.59 7.34 16.29
CA MET A 4 5.14 7.21 14.92
C MET A 4 6.09 6.34 14.11
N VAL A 5 5.54 5.57 13.17
CA VAL A 5 6.30 4.82 12.20
C VAL A 5 5.97 5.32 10.79
N TYR A 6 7.01 5.56 10.00
CA TYR A 6 6.92 5.98 8.61
C TYR A 6 7.45 4.84 7.77
N THR A 7 6.63 4.27 6.89
CA THR A 7 7.10 3.18 6.04
C THR A 7 7.71 3.74 4.74
N SER A 8 8.61 2.97 4.17
CA SER A 8 8.98 3.16 2.76
C SER A 8 7.80 2.76 1.88
N GLY A 9 7.79 3.25 0.64
CA GLY A 9 6.78 2.83 -0.34
C GLY A 9 6.89 1.34 -0.60
N GLN A 10 5.74 0.66 -0.59
CA GLN A 10 5.65 -0.77 -0.86
C GLN A 10 5.02 -1.00 -2.21
N ILE A 11 5.67 -1.79 -3.05
CA ILE A 11 5.10 -2.34 -4.27
C ILE A 11 4.71 -3.79 -4.01
N ALA A 12 4.05 -4.42 -4.98
CA ALA A 12 3.41 -5.73 -4.78
C ALA A 12 4.39 -6.91 -4.90
N ILE A 13 5.55 -6.83 -4.24
CA ILE A 13 6.51 -7.94 -4.22
C ILE A 13 5.94 -9.06 -3.35
N VAL A 14 5.87 -10.26 -3.91
CA VAL A 14 5.52 -11.45 -3.16
C VAL A 14 6.77 -11.91 -2.41
N PRO A 15 6.79 -11.92 -1.07
CA PRO A 15 8.00 -12.24 -0.30
C PRO A 15 8.62 -13.60 -0.65
N ALA A 16 7.79 -14.59 -0.93
CA ALA A 16 8.25 -15.95 -1.23
C ALA A 16 9.01 -16.05 -2.56
N THR A 17 8.73 -15.18 -3.52
CA THR A 17 9.32 -15.27 -4.87
C THR A 17 10.23 -14.09 -5.22
N GLY A 18 10.07 -12.96 -4.56
CA GLY A 18 10.77 -11.72 -4.91
C GLY A 18 10.25 -11.05 -6.18
N ASN A 19 9.16 -11.55 -6.76
CA ASN A 19 8.55 -11.01 -7.97
C ASN A 19 7.25 -10.28 -7.66
N LEU A 20 6.81 -9.41 -8.60
CA LEU A 20 5.51 -8.75 -8.48
C LEU A 20 4.38 -9.79 -8.56
N ALA A 21 3.31 -9.55 -7.80
CA ALA A 21 2.11 -10.38 -7.85
C ALA A 21 1.51 -10.33 -9.26
N GLU A 22 1.09 -11.48 -9.76
CA GLU A 22 0.41 -11.60 -11.04
C GLU A 22 -1.11 -11.41 -10.84
N GLY A 23 -1.80 -10.93 -11.85
CA GLY A 23 -3.26 -10.79 -11.83
C GLY A 23 -3.75 -9.36 -11.89
N GLY A 24 -2.90 -8.41 -12.24
CA GLY A 24 -3.28 -7.02 -12.49
C GLY A 24 -3.44 -6.20 -11.21
N ILE A 25 -4.20 -5.11 -11.32
CA ILE A 25 -4.28 -4.10 -10.25
C ILE A 25 -4.89 -4.67 -8.95
N GLU A 26 -5.90 -5.51 -9.04
CA GLU A 26 -6.52 -6.06 -7.83
C GLU A 26 -5.56 -6.95 -7.05
N ALA A 27 -4.84 -7.83 -7.74
CA ALA A 27 -3.85 -8.70 -7.12
C ALA A 27 -2.69 -7.89 -6.55
N GLN A 28 -2.22 -6.87 -7.27
CA GLN A 28 -1.14 -6.03 -6.78
C GLN A 28 -1.58 -5.17 -5.59
N ALA A 29 -2.77 -4.59 -5.63
CA ALA A 29 -3.29 -3.82 -4.50
C ALA A 29 -3.39 -4.68 -3.23
N LYS A 30 -3.88 -5.90 -3.36
CA LYS A 30 -3.96 -6.83 -2.24
C LYS A 30 -2.58 -7.16 -1.67
N GLN A 31 -1.62 -7.46 -2.54
CA GLN A 31 -0.26 -7.79 -2.09
C GLN A 31 0.42 -6.60 -1.40
N VAL A 32 0.23 -5.39 -1.91
CA VAL A 32 0.76 -4.18 -1.27
C VAL A 32 0.20 -4.03 0.14
N CYS A 33 -1.10 -4.22 0.30
CA CYS A 33 -1.74 -4.12 1.61
C CYS A 33 -1.25 -5.20 2.58
N GLU A 34 -1.06 -6.43 2.09
CA GLU A 34 -0.48 -7.49 2.91
C GLU A 34 0.96 -7.17 3.32
N ASN A 35 1.75 -6.61 2.40
CA ASN A 35 3.12 -6.22 2.71
C ASN A 35 3.16 -5.10 3.76
N LEU A 36 2.28 -4.10 3.65
CA LEU A 36 2.17 -3.03 4.64
C LEU A 36 1.75 -3.57 6.01
N LYS A 37 0.82 -4.50 6.02
CA LYS A 37 0.38 -5.16 7.25
C LYS A 37 1.56 -5.84 7.95
N ALA A 38 2.38 -6.56 7.20
CA ALA A 38 3.56 -7.23 7.75
C ALA A 38 4.61 -6.24 8.25
N VAL A 39 4.89 -5.19 7.48
CA VAL A 39 5.85 -4.15 7.86
C VAL A 39 5.41 -3.45 9.15
N LEU A 40 4.13 -3.10 9.25
CA LEU A 40 3.59 -2.44 10.44
C LEU A 40 3.64 -3.36 11.66
N ALA A 41 3.33 -4.64 11.49
CA ALA A 41 3.41 -5.62 12.58
C ALA A 41 4.83 -5.72 13.13
N GLU A 42 5.82 -5.73 12.25
CA GLU A 42 7.24 -5.76 12.65
C GLU A 42 7.65 -4.51 13.41
N ALA A 43 7.03 -3.37 13.09
CA ALA A 43 7.29 -2.11 13.77
C ALA A 43 6.48 -1.92 15.07
N GLY A 44 5.64 -2.88 15.43
CA GLY A 44 4.79 -2.80 16.62
C GLY A 44 3.49 -2.03 16.40
N SER A 45 3.03 -1.92 15.16
CA SER A 45 1.82 -1.22 14.79
C SER A 45 0.85 -2.15 14.03
N ASP A 46 -0.19 -1.61 13.45
CA ASP A 46 -1.12 -2.34 12.60
C ASP A 46 -1.89 -1.37 11.69
N LEU A 47 -2.68 -1.91 10.76
CA LEU A 47 -3.42 -1.10 9.80
C LEU A 47 -4.43 -0.16 10.47
N ALA A 48 -5.00 -0.55 11.60
CA ALA A 48 -5.98 0.28 12.31
C ALA A 48 -5.34 1.52 12.93
N LYS A 49 -4.02 1.55 13.07
CA LYS A 49 -3.27 2.68 13.63
C LYS A 49 -2.71 3.62 12.57
N VAL A 50 -2.98 3.34 11.29
CA VAL A 50 -2.54 4.20 10.20
C VAL A 50 -3.30 5.51 10.23
N VAL A 51 -2.57 6.63 10.15
CA VAL A 51 -3.16 7.99 10.16
C VAL A 51 -3.11 8.64 8.79
N LYS A 52 -2.17 8.23 7.93
CA LYS A 52 -2.01 8.81 6.59
C LYS A 52 -1.49 7.76 5.63
N THR A 53 -2.07 7.73 4.43
CA THR A 53 -1.53 6.94 3.32
C THR A 53 -1.25 7.85 2.13
N THR A 54 -0.24 7.47 1.34
CA THR A 54 0.01 8.08 0.03
C THR A 54 0.10 6.93 -0.97
N CYS A 55 -0.77 7.00 -1.99
CA CYS A 55 -0.93 5.94 -2.98
C CYS A 55 -0.51 6.45 -4.34
N PHE A 56 0.31 5.66 -5.03
CA PHE A 56 0.84 5.99 -6.35
C PHE A 56 0.37 4.93 -7.34
N LEU A 57 -0.29 5.36 -8.41
CA LEU A 57 -0.78 4.45 -9.45
C LEU A 57 -0.05 4.71 -10.76
N LYS A 58 0.26 3.65 -11.48
CA LYS A 58 0.78 3.77 -12.84
C LYS A 58 -0.28 4.38 -13.76
N ASP A 59 -1.53 3.97 -13.61
CA ASP A 59 -2.66 4.45 -14.40
C ASP A 59 -3.79 4.85 -13.46
N ILE A 60 -4.22 6.13 -13.52
CA ILE A 60 -5.30 6.62 -12.67
C ILE A 60 -6.65 5.93 -12.98
N ASN A 61 -6.80 5.34 -14.17
CA ASN A 61 -8.00 4.57 -14.51
C ASN A 61 -8.15 3.31 -13.65
N ASP A 62 -7.08 2.88 -12.98
CA ASP A 62 -7.12 1.76 -12.03
C ASP A 62 -7.63 2.17 -10.64
N PHE A 63 -7.96 3.45 -10.44
CA PHE A 63 -8.32 3.95 -9.11
C PHE A 63 -9.51 3.21 -8.50
N ALA A 64 -10.58 3.00 -9.26
CA ALA A 64 -11.78 2.35 -8.72
C ALA A 64 -11.50 0.92 -8.26
N ALA A 65 -10.77 0.14 -9.06
CA ALA A 65 -10.41 -1.23 -8.73
C ALA A 65 -9.46 -1.28 -7.53
N PHE A 66 -8.46 -0.39 -7.52
CA PHE A 66 -7.54 -0.24 -6.39
C PHE A 66 -8.30 0.13 -5.12
N ASN A 67 -9.20 1.12 -5.21
CA ASN A 67 -9.91 1.64 -4.05
C ASN A 67 -10.83 0.61 -3.40
N ALA A 68 -11.40 -0.29 -4.19
CA ALA A 68 -12.23 -1.38 -3.66
C ALA A 68 -11.41 -2.30 -2.74
N VAL A 69 -10.20 -2.65 -3.15
CA VAL A 69 -9.29 -3.47 -2.34
C VAL A 69 -8.78 -2.67 -1.14
N TYR A 70 -8.34 -1.43 -1.36
CA TYR A 70 -7.85 -0.54 -0.32
C TYR A 70 -8.86 -0.41 0.83
N GLY A 71 -10.14 -0.20 0.51
CA GLY A 71 -11.19 -0.03 1.51
C GLY A 71 -11.41 -1.25 2.39
N GLU A 72 -11.07 -2.45 1.92
CA GLU A 72 -11.15 -3.67 2.72
C GLU A 72 -10.07 -3.73 3.80
N TYR A 73 -8.92 -3.08 3.58
CA TYR A 73 -7.80 -3.10 4.50
C TYR A 73 -7.77 -1.86 5.42
N PHE A 74 -8.05 -0.68 4.88
CA PHE A 74 -7.99 0.59 5.62
C PHE A 74 -9.39 1.00 6.06
N THR A 75 -9.98 0.22 6.97
CA THR A 75 -11.37 0.38 7.39
C THR A 75 -11.61 1.61 8.26
N THR A 76 -10.57 2.16 8.89
CA THR A 76 -10.68 3.37 9.72
C THR A 76 -10.67 4.66 8.91
N LYS A 77 -10.51 4.55 7.60
CA LYS A 77 -10.49 5.68 6.66
C LYS A 77 -9.46 6.74 7.02
N PRO A 78 -8.16 6.38 7.03
CA PRO A 78 -7.10 7.36 7.27
C PRO A 78 -7.07 8.43 6.18
N ALA A 79 -6.46 9.56 6.50
CA ALA A 79 -6.21 10.59 5.49
C ALA A 79 -5.41 10.01 4.34
N ARG A 80 -5.69 10.42 3.10
CA ARG A 80 -5.05 9.83 1.92
C ARG A 80 -4.88 10.84 0.80
N SER A 81 -3.75 10.72 0.09
CA SER A 81 -3.57 11.28 -1.24
C SER A 81 -3.34 10.12 -2.21
N CYS A 82 -3.91 10.21 -3.40
CA CYS A 82 -3.69 9.21 -4.45
C CYS A 82 -3.44 9.94 -5.77
N VAL A 83 -2.35 9.59 -6.44
CA VAL A 83 -1.96 10.18 -7.72
C VAL A 83 -1.69 9.08 -8.73
N GLY A 84 -1.87 9.38 -10.00
CA GLY A 84 -1.68 8.43 -11.09
C GLY A 84 -0.80 8.98 -12.20
N GLY A 85 -0.59 8.19 -13.25
CA GLY A 85 0.24 8.59 -14.37
C GLY A 85 1.73 8.52 -14.07
N LEU A 86 2.14 7.60 -13.19
CA LEU A 86 3.50 7.51 -12.69
C LEU A 86 4.23 6.26 -13.19
N SER A 87 5.54 6.39 -13.33
CA SER A 87 6.41 5.22 -13.52
C SER A 87 6.86 4.75 -12.15
N LEU A 88 6.59 3.49 -11.84
CA LEU A 88 6.89 2.90 -10.54
C LEU A 88 8.00 1.85 -10.67
N PRO A 89 8.73 1.56 -9.57
CA PRO A 89 9.78 0.54 -9.61
C PRO A 89 9.26 -0.80 -10.13
N LYS A 90 10.08 -1.47 -10.95
CA LYS A 90 9.80 -2.77 -11.55
C LYS A 90 8.54 -2.80 -12.43
N GLY A 91 8.07 -1.64 -12.88
CA GLY A 91 6.83 -1.54 -13.65
C GLY A 91 5.59 -1.85 -12.83
N ALA A 92 5.65 -1.68 -11.51
CA ALA A 92 4.51 -1.93 -10.63
C ALA A 92 3.31 -1.07 -11.02
N LEU A 93 2.12 -1.57 -10.77
CA LEU A 93 0.86 -0.84 -11.04
C LEU A 93 0.49 0.07 -9.87
N VAL A 94 0.98 -0.21 -8.69
CA VAL A 94 0.64 0.53 -7.47
C VAL A 94 1.78 0.49 -6.47
N GLU A 95 1.91 1.59 -5.74
CA GLU A 95 2.84 1.72 -4.61
C GLU A 95 2.14 2.50 -3.50
N VAL A 96 2.30 2.08 -2.26
CA VAL A 96 1.67 2.75 -1.11
C VAL A 96 2.67 2.89 0.02
N GLU A 97 2.70 4.07 0.62
CA GLU A 97 3.43 4.33 1.86
C GLU A 97 2.46 4.81 2.93
N VAL A 98 2.78 4.56 4.18
CA VAL A 98 1.89 4.92 5.29
C VAL A 98 2.65 5.53 6.46
N ILE A 99 1.90 6.30 7.25
CA ILE A 99 2.35 6.81 8.56
C ILE A 99 1.36 6.25 9.57
N ALA A 100 1.88 5.64 10.63
CA ALA A 100 1.04 5.00 11.65
C ALA A 100 1.56 5.28 13.05
N GLU A 101 0.69 5.15 14.04
CA GLU A 101 1.08 5.19 15.44
C GLU A 101 1.60 3.80 15.87
N VAL A 102 2.52 3.81 16.79
CA VAL A 102 3.05 2.58 17.37
C VAL A 102 2.32 2.21 18.66
#